data_f11421b632d925c7f630596e9f2be871
#
_entry.id   f11421b632d925c7f630596e9f2be871
#
_cell.length_a   1.000
_cell.length_b   1.000
_cell.length_c   1.000
_cell.angle_alpha   90.00
_cell.angle_beta   90.00
_cell.angle_gamma   90.00
#
_symmetry.space_group_name_H-M   'P 1'
#
loop_
_entity.id
_entity.type
_entity.pdbx_description
1 polymer ?
#
loop_
_entity_poly.entity_id
_entity_poly.type
_entity_poly.pdbx_seq_one_letter_code
_entity_poly.pdbx_strand_id
1 'polypeptide(L)'
;MEIEVVELCLESLRSGCFPVGSVITNAEGQIISKGRNTIHESEPKGYPVFGNSIAHAELNALVSMKRIPDDLDVSDYVIYTSMEPCVMCFGAIYMSGIKNMVYGMKDGVGGGLNLYGLTQYYSRKKINISQNKKLEKIQAVLVGFLCDKSYVQRAGFWQTYISMYPAEYSIAEQLRESGVYDKIMANELGAAQFIDIVERSTRG
;
A
#
# COMPACT_ATOMS: atom_id res chain seq x y z
N MET A 1 11.64 7.17 -0.96
CA MET A 1 10.70 6.09 -1.31
C MET A 1 9.35 6.26 -0.61
N GLU A 2 9.32 6.50 0.70
CA GLU A 2 8.05 6.67 1.44
C GLU A 2 7.15 7.75 0.86
N ILE A 3 7.70 8.91 0.46
CA ILE A 3 6.94 10.01 -0.13
C ILE A 3 6.17 9.54 -1.38
N GLU A 4 6.83 8.79 -2.26
CA GLU A 4 6.21 8.29 -3.50
C GLU A 4 5.06 7.29 -3.20
N VAL A 5 5.30 6.37 -2.27
CA VAL A 5 4.27 5.40 -1.87
C VAL A 5 3.09 6.11 -1.21
N VAL A 6 3.35 7.09 -0.33
CA VAL A 6 2.30 7.85 0.35
C VAL A 6 1.51 8.72 -0.63
N GLU A 7 2.16 9.35 -1.63
CA GLU A 7 1.42 10.12 -2.64
C GLU A 7 0.43 9.25 -3.42
N LEU A 8 0.83 8.04 -3.80
CA LEU A 8 -0.07 7.07 -4.44
C LEU A 8 -1.24 6.66 -3.52
N CYS A 9 -1.00 6.60 -2.20
CA CYS A 9 -2.08 6.37 -1.22
C CYS A 9 -3.06 7.55 -1.19
N LEU A 10 -2.55 8.80 -1.18
CA LEU A 10 -3.38 10.00 -1.21
C LEU A 10 -4.20 10.11 -2.50
N GLU A 11 -3.59 9.78 -3.65
CA GLU A 11 -4.30 9.72 -4.93
C GLU A 11 -5.44 8.69 -4.91
N SER A 12 -5.20 7.49 -4.35
CA SER A 12 -6.24 6.47 -4.17
C SER A 12 -7.37 6.99 -3.30
N LEU A 13 -7.04 7.63 -2.17
CA LEU A 13 -8.00 8.18 -1.23
C LEU A 13 -8.87 9.26 -1.90
N ARG A 14 -8.27 10.21 -2.63
CA ARG A 14 -8.96 11.26 -3.39
C ARG A 14 -9.92 10.68 -4.45
N SER A 15 -9.59 9.52 -4.99
CA SER A 15 -10.43 8.80 -5.97
C SER A 15 -11.52 7.93 -5.32
N GLY A 16 -11.69 7.98 -3.99
CA GLY A 16 -12.65 7.16 -3.27
C GLY A 16 -12.24 5.67 -3.17
N CYS A 17 -10.99 5.35 -3.46
CA CYS A 17 -10.44 4.01 -3.32
C CYS A 17 -9.74 3.82 -1.97
N PHE A 18 -9.50 2.57 -1.58
CA PHE A 18 -8.72 2.27 -0.38
C PHE A 18 -7.29 2.80 -0.55
N PRO A 19 -6.70 3.53 0.44
CA PRO A 19 -5.46 4.28 0.28
C PRO A 19 -4.23 3.36 0.27
N VAL A 20 -4.03 2.62 -0.80
CA VAL A 20 -2.85 1.76 -0.98
C VAL A 20 -2.07 2.20 -2.20
N GLY A 21 -0.76 2.36 -2.01
CA GLY A 21 0.22 2.68 -3.04
C GLY A 21 1.35 1.67 -3.07
N SER A 22 1.91 1.43 -4.25
CA SER A 22 3.03 0.52 -4.46
C SER A 22 4.01 1.08 -5.50
N VAL A 23 5.31 0.88 -5.26
CA VAL A 23 6.39 1.33 -6.12
C VAL A 23 7.38 0.20 -6.32
N ILE A 24 7.86 0.02 -7.55
CA ILE A 24 8.94 -0.94 -7.87
C ILE A 24 10.18 -0.16 -8.26
N THR A 25 11.33 -0.54 -7.69
CA THR A 25 12.64 0.00 -8.07
C THR A 25 13.53 -1.08 -8.64
N ASN A 26 14.50 -0.67 -9.47
CA ASN A 26 15.62 -1.52 -9.87
C ASN A 26 16.68 -1.61 -8.75
N ALA A 27 17.77 -2.33 -9.01
CA ALA A 27 18.89 -2.52 -8.10
C ALA A 27 19.56 -1.19 -7.68
N GLU A 28 19.56 -0.19 -8.57
CA GLU A 28 20.11 1.15 -8.34
C GLU A 28 19.17 2.06 -7.55
N GLY A 29 17.98 1.58 -7.16
CA GLY A 29 16.96 2.36 -6.43
C GLY A 29 16.15 3.32 -7.29
N GLN A 30 16.27 3.25 -8.62
CA GLN A 30 15.47 4.05 -9.54
C GLN A 30 14.05 3.47 -9.65
N ILE A 31 13.05 4.34 -9.65
CA ILE A 31 11.66 3.93 -9.80
C ILE A 31 11.41 3.45 -11.23
N ILE A 32 11.01 2.19 -11.36
CA ILE A 32 10.68 1.54 -12.62
C ILE A 32 9.18 1.57 -12.89
N SER A 33 8.38 1.42 -11.82
CA SER A 33 6.94 1.35 -11.93
C SER A 33 6.26 1.84 -10.66
N LYS A 34 5.02 2.33 -10.82
CA LYS A 34 4.15 2.78 -9.74
C LYS A 34 2.76 2.18 -9.93
N GLY A 35 2.06 1.95 -8.82
CA GLY A 35 0.68 1.51 -8.83
C GLY A 35 -0.06 2.01 -7.61
N ARG A 36 -1.35 2.24 -7.76
CA ARG A 36 -2.26 2.57 -6.66
C ARG A 36 -3.54 1.74 -6.75
N ASN A 37 -4.30 1.71 -5.69
CA ASN A 37 -5.60 1.07 -5.69
C ASN A 37 -6.59 1.87 -6.55
N THR A 38 -7.27 1.20 -7.47
CA THR A 38 -8.19 1.78 -8.47
C THR A 38 -9.49 0.98 -8.59
N ILE A 39 -9.90 0.30 -7.52
CA ILE A 39 -11.06 -0.62 -7.52
C ILE A 39 -12.39 0.06 -7.84
N HIS A 40 -12.54 1.34 -7.52
CA HIS A 40 -13.75 2.13 -7.73
C HIS A 40 -13.65 3.10 -8.91
N GLU A 41 -12.57 3.05 -9.69
CA GLU A 41 -12.43 3.93 -10.85
C GLU A 41 -13.21 3.40 -12.05
N SER A 42 -13.85 4.31 -12.76
CA SER A 42 -14.59 4.01 -14.00
C SER A 42 -13.72 4.08 -15.26
N GLU A 43 -12.50 4.67 -15.14
CA GLU A 43 -11.57 4.90 -16.24
C GLU A 43 -10.14 4.56 -15.80
N PRO A 44 -9.23 4.22 -16.75
CA PRO A 44 -7.90 3.73 -16.42
C PRO A 44 -7.00 4.74 -15.70
N LYS A 45 -7.17 6.04 -15.91
CA LYS A 45 -6.35 7.13 -15.31
C LYS A 45 -4.85 6.82 -15.23
N GLY A 46 -4.32 6.16 -16.25
CA GLY A 46 -2.91 5.77 -16.33
C GLY A 46 -2.57 4.41 -15.70
N TYR A 47 -3.54 3.69 -15.14
CA TYR A 47 -3.34 2.36 -14.56
C TYR A 47 -4.05 1.28 -15.37
N PRO A 48 -3.36 0.14 -15.67
CA PRO A 48 -3.89 -0.88 -16.57
C PRO A 48 -5.02 -1.71 -15.97
N VAL A 49 -5.09 -1.83 -14.65
CA VAL A 49 -6.14 -2.58 -13.95
C VAL A 49 -6.97 -1.59 -13.13
N PHE A 50 -8.26 -1.47 -13.41
CA PHE A 50 -9.16 -0.53 -12.74
C PHE A 50 -10.60 -1.05 -12.71
N GLY A 51 -11.45 -0.46 -11.87
CA GLY A 51 -12.91 -0.69 -11.86
C GLY A 51 -13.33 -2.12 -11.50
N ASN A 52 -12.49 -2.87 -10.80
CA ASN A 52 -12.81 -4.24 -10.38
C ASN A 52 -12.07 -4.61 -9.08
N SER A 53 -12.48 -5.71 -8.44
CA SER A 53 -12.00 -6.15 -7.13
C SER A 53 -10.52 -6.54 -7.08
N ILE A 54 -9.85 -6.73 -8.21
CA ILE A 54 -8.42 -7.06 -8.27
C ILE A 54 -7.53 -5.85 -8.60
N ALA A 55 -8.10 -4.67 -8.78
CA ALA A 55 -7.38 -3.44 -9.13
C ALA A 55 -6.58 -2.89 -7.94
N HIS A 56 -5.72 -3.72 -7.35
CA HIS A 56 -4.86 -3.39 -6.23
C HIS A 56 -3.58 -2.67 -6.67
N ALA A 57 -2.97 -1.95 -5.74
CA ALA A 57 -1.78 -1.14 -5.99
C ALA A 57 -0.60 -1.97 -6.50
N GLU A 58 -0.34 -3.10 -5.86
CA GLU A 58 0.77 -3.99 -6.22
C GLU A 58 0.59 -4.58 -7.63
N LEU A 59 -0.64 -4.99 -7.98
CA LEU A 59 -0.93 -5.49 -9.33
C LEU A 59 -0.73 -4.38 -10.35
N ASN A 60 -1.23 -3.17 -10.10
CA ASN A 60 -1.01 -2.04 -10.98
C ASN A 60 0.48 -1.73 -11.15
N ALA A 61 1.28 -1.76 -10.07
CA ALA A 61 2.72 -1.58 -10.16
C ALA A 61 3.38 -2.68 -11.01
N LEU A 62 3.02 -3.96 -10.81
CA LEU A 62 3.59 -5.08 -11.54
C LEU A 62 3.21 -5.06 -13.03
N VAL A 63 1.94 -4.79 -13.36
CA VAL A 63 1.46 -4.78 -14.75
C VAL A 63 1.94 -3.53 -15.50
N SER A 64 2.17 -2.41 -14.79
CA SER A 64 2.72 -1.18 -15.37
C SER A 64 4.23 -1.25 -15.64
N MET A 65 4.93 -2.24 -15.12
CA MET A 65 6.31 -2.47 -15.53
C MET A 65 6.35 -2.72 -17.05
N LYS A 66 7.25 -2.05 -17.75
CA LYS A 66 7.52 -2.38 -19.15
C LYS A 66 7.91 -3.86 -19.22
N ARG A 67 7.56 -4.51 -20.34
CA ARG A 67 7.96 -5.89 -20.57
C ARG A 67 9.45 -6.05 -20.28
N ILE A 68 9.76 -6.90 -19.33
CA ILE A 68 11.13 -7.25 -18.98
C ILE A 68 11.65 -8.15 -20.09
N PRO A 69 12.80 -7.85 -20.73
CA PRO A 69 13.46 -8.80 -21.62
C PRO A 69 13.68 -10.14 -20.91
N ASP A 70 13.57 -11.25 -21.64
CA ASP A 70 13.63 -12.60 -21.06
C ASP A 70 14.99 -12.90 -20.37
N ASP A 71 16.03 -12.12 -20.67
CA ASP A 71 17.38 -12.20 -20.12
C ASP A 71 17.63 -11.24 -18.94
N LEU A 72 16.66 -10.37 -18.59
CA LEU A 72 16.83 -9.43 -17.49
C LEU A 72 16.49 -10.11 -16.16
N ASP A 73 17.47 -10.21 -15.26
CA ASP A 73 17.24 -10.65 -13.88
C ASP A 73 16.65 -9.51 -13.04
N VAL A 74 15.43 -9.70 -12.56
CA VAL A 74 14.72 -8.77 -11.67
C VAL A 74 14.82 -9.16 -10.21
N SER A 75 15.68 -10.12 -9.88
CA SER A 75 15.79 -10.63 -8.50
C SER A 75 16.23 -9.57 -7.50
N ASP A 76 16.98 -8.56 -7.95
CA ASP A 76 17.46 -7.46 -7.11
C ASP A 76 16.50 -6.26 -7.07
N TYR A 77 15.41 -6.31 -7.85
CA TYR A 77 14.36 -5.29 -7.75
C TYR A 77 13.68 -5.36 -6.40
N VAL A 78 13.17 -4.21 -5.97
CA VAL A 78 12.46 -4.08 -4.70
C VAL A 78 11.06 -3.56 -4.96
N ILE A 79 10.04 -4.27 -4.45
CA ILE A 79 8.69 -3.75 -4.39
C ILE A 79 8.42 -3.17 -3.00
N TYR A 80 7.98 -1.92 -2.98
CA TYR A 80 7.50 -1.21 -1.80
C TYR A 80 5.98 -1.13 -1.87
N THR A 81 5.29 -1.49 -0.81
CA THR A 81 3.83 -1.33 -0.70
C THR A 81 3.46 -0.75 0.65
N SER A 82 2.48 0.13 0.68
CA SER A 82 2.08 0.81 1.92
C SER A 82 1.43 -0.12 2.93
N MET A 83 0.87 -1.26 2.47
CA MET A 83 0.19 -2.25 3.30
C MET A 83 0.70 -3.65 2.98
N GLU A 84 0.58 -4.59 3.93
CA GLU A 84 0.86 -6.00 3.72
C GLU A 84 0.07 -6.52 2.51
N PRO A 85 0.74 -7.10 1.49
CA PRO A 85 0.04 -7.62 0.32
C PRO A 85 -0.95 -8.71 0.69
N CYS A 86 -2.14 -8.66 0.11
CA CYS A 86 -3.12 -9.73 0.22
C CYS A 86 -2.62 -11.00 -0.50
N VAL A 87 -3.33 -12.11 -0.33
CA VAL A 87 -2.96 -13.42 -0.91
C VAL A 87 -2.74 -13.36 -2.43
N MET A 88 -3.56 -12.58 -3.14
CA MET A 88 -3.47 -12.41 -4.59
C MET A 88 -2.19 -11.61 -4.96
N CYS A 89 -1.98 -10.46 -4.32
CA CYS A 89 -0.84 -9.58 -4.60
C CYS A 89 0.48 -10.24 -4.21
N PHE A 90 0.53 -10.94 -3.05
CA PHE A 90 1.72 -11.68 -2.66
C PHE A 90 2.05 -12.79 -3.66
N GLY A 91 1.04 -13.52 -4.17
CA GLY A 91 1.22 -14.49 -5.25
C GLY A 91 1.78 -13.87 -6.52
N ALA A 92 1.25 -12.71 -6.92
CA ALA A 92 1.74 -11.98 -8.11
C ALA A 92 3.20 -11.50 -7.93
N ILE A 93 3.55 -10.96 -6.76
CA ILE A 93 4.93 -10.57 -6.43
C ILE A 93 5.85 -11.79 -6.49
N TYR A 94 5.44 -12.91 -5.90
CA TYR A 94 6.21 -14.16 -5.95
C TYR A 94 6.44 -14.65 -7.37
N MET A 95 5.42 -14.55 -8.24
CA MET A 95 5.49 -14.96 -9.64
C MET A 95 6.33 -14.04 -10.51
N SER A 96 6.40 -12.73 -10.19
CA SER A 96 7.14 -11.74 -10.99
C SER A 96 8.66 -11.96 -11.02
N GLY A 97 9.20 -12.69 -10.06
CA GLY A 97 10.65 -12.90 -9.92
C GLY A 97 11.35 -11.90 -9.00
N ILE A 98 10.68 -10.84 -8.57
CA ILE A 98 11.20 -9.88 -7.58
C ILE A 98 11.40 -10.61 -6.25
N LYS A 99 12.60 -10.46 -5.65
CA LYS A 99 12.95 -11.16 -4.40
C LYS A 99 13.02 -10.26 -3.18
N ASN A 100 12.83 -8.97 -3.32
CA ASN A 100 12.90 -8.05 -2.19
C ASN A 100 11.59 -7.28 -2.07
N MET A 101 10.98 -7.32 -0.90
CA MET A 101 9.72 -6.66 -0.60
C MET A 101 9.80 -5.90 0.71
N VAL A 102 9.34 -4.65 0.66
CA VAL A 102 9.18 -3.78 1.83
C VAL A 102 7.71 -3.40 1.93
N TYR A 103 7.09 -3.66 3.07
CA TYR A 103 5.70 -3.26 3.31
C TYR A 103 5.59 -2.36 4.55
N GLY A 104 4.52 -1.59 4.60
CA GLY A 104 4.21 -0.71 5.73
C GLY A 104 3.29 -1.38 6.76
N MET A 105 2.02 -1.02 6.75
CA MET A 105 1.00 -1.51 7.68
C MET A 105 0.75 -3.01 7.51
N LYS A 106 0.68 -3.75 8.61
CA LYS A 106 0.27 -5.15 8.61
C LYS A 106 -1.25 -5.27 8.42
N ASP A 107 -1.71 -6.20 7.59
CA ASP A 107 -3.13 -6.53 7.44
C ASP A 107 -3.47 -7.79 8.24
N GLY A 108 -4.05 -7.62 9.42
CA GLY A 108 -4.42 -8.72 10.30
C GLY A 108 -5.57 -9.61 9.81
N VAL A 109 -6.25 -9.23 8.72
CA VAL A 109 -7.41 -9.97 8.17
C VAL A 109 -7.12 -10.52 6.78
N GLY A 110 -6.59 -9.70 5.88
CA GLY A 110 -6.40 -10.02 4.46
C GLY A 110 -4.96 -10.27 4.04
N GLY A 111 -4.00 -10.11 4.96
CA GLY A 111 -2.57 -10.28 4.68
C GLY A 111 -2.21 -11.67 4.20
N GLY A 112 -1.35 -11.75 3.19
CA GLY A 112 -0.96 -13.00 2.53
C GLY A 112 0.41 -13.54 2.94
N LEU A 113 1.17 -12.82 3.76
CA LEU A 113 2.54 -13.22 4.11
C LEU A 113 2.63 -14.50 4.94
N ASN A 114 1.57 -14.83 5.69
CA ASN A 114 1.47 -16.07 6.44
C ASN A 114 1.41 -17.32 5.55
N LEU A 115 1.14 -17.17 4.24
CA LEU A 115 1.18 -18.28 3.27
C LEU A 115 2.59 -18.61 2.81
N TYR A 116 3.57 -17.72 3.06
CA TYR A 116 4.95 -17.95 2.65
C TYR A 116 5.53 -19.19 3.33
N GLY A 117 6.06 -20.10 2.53
CA GLY A 117 6.61 -21.36 3.02
C GLY A 117 5.58 -22.48 3.29
N LEU A 118 4.27 -22.20 3.27
CA LEU A 118 3.24 -23.20 3.55
C LEU A 118 2.96 -24.15 2.38
N THR A 119 3.34 -23.78 1.17
CA THR A 119 3.18 -24.67 0.00
C THR A 119 4.53 -25.02 -0.57
N GLN A 120 4.61 -26.20 -1.23
CA GLN A 120 5.82 -26.63 -1.93
C GLN A 120 6.26 -25.57 -2.97
N TYR A 121 5.33 -24.83 -3.56
CA TYR A 121 5.65 -23.78 -4.51
C TYR A 121 6.30 -22.59 -3.83
N TYR A 122 5.74 -22.09 -2.73
CA TYR A 122 6.30 -20.99 -1.95
C TYR A 122 7.64 -21.32 -1.25
N SER A 123 8.01 -22.60 -1.17
CA SER A 123 9.32 -23.01 -0.64
C SER A 123 10.46 -22.95 -1.66
N ARG A 124 10.15 -22.78 -2.96
CA ARG A 124 11.14 -22.86 -4.04
C ARG A 124 12.00 -21.62 -4.20
N LYS A 125 11.47 -20.45 -3.84
CA LYS A 125 12.15 -19.16 -3.98
C LYS A 125 12.19 -18.45 -2.63
N LYS A 126 13.36 -17.95 -2.28
CA LYS A 126 13.48 -17.09 -1.10
C LYS A 126 13.10 -15.66 -1.48
N ILE A 127 12.18 -15.06 -0.74
CA ILE A 127 11.86 -13.64 -0.79
C ILE A 127 12.35 -12.99 0.50
N ASN A 128 13.07 -11.90 0.39
CA ASN A 128 13.48 -11.06 1.51
C ASN A 128 12.33 -10.10 1.82
N ILE A 129 11.70 -10.26 2.95
CA ILE A 129 10.53 -9.48 3.37
C ILE A 129 10.95 -8.63 4.56
N SER A 130 10.72 -7.33 4.47
CA SER A 130 10.96 -6.39 5.57
C SER A 130 9.78 -5.45 5.78
N GLN A 131 9.59 -5.01 7.02
CA GLN A 131 8.57 -4.05 7.38
C GLN A 131 9.18 -2.67 7.61
N ASN A 132 8.63 -1.63 6.96
CA ASN A 132 9.01 -0.24 7.20
C ASN A 132 8.10 0.36 8.28
N LYS A 133 8.64 0.57 9.48
CA LYS A 133 7.89 1.05 10.65
C LYS A 133 7.40 2.49 10.52
N LYS A 134 8.09 3.33 9.76
CA LYS A 134 7.62 4.68 9.45
C LYS A 134 6.39 4.62 8.54
N LEU A 135 6.48 3.85 7.45
CA LEU A 135 5.38 3.67 6.51
C LEU A 135 4.19 2.95 7.17
N GLU A 136 4.43 2.02 8.09
CA GLU A 136 3.39 1.36 8.89
C GLU A 136 2.49 2.37 9.60
N LYS A 137 3.09 3.29 10.36
CA LYS A 137 2.35 4.31 11.11
C LYS A 137 1.56 5.24 10.18
N ILE A 138 2.22 5.74 9.15
CA ILE A 138 1.59 6.65 8.17
C ILE A 138 0.39 5.97 7.50
N GLN A 139 0.57 4.72 7.06
CA GLN A 139 -0.50 3.95 6.42
C GLN A 139 -1.64 3.65 7.39
N ALA A 140 -1.34 3.34 8.65
CA ALA A 140 -2.37 3.08 9.65
C ALA A 140 -3.22 4.34 9.89
N VAL A 141 -2.63 5.53 9.98
CA VAL A 141 -3.39 6.80 10.06
C VAL A 141 -4.26 7.02 8.82
N LEU A 142 -3.74 6.77 7.61
CA LEU A 142 -4.54 6.89 6.37
C LEU A 142 -5.74 5.95 6.36
N VAL A 143 -5.56 4.72 6.82
CA VAL A 143 -6.65 3.74 6.93
C VAL A 143 -7.69 4.21 7.94
N GLY A 144 -7.26 4.80 9.05
CA GLY A 144 -8.15 5.36 10.09
C GLY A 144 -9.15 6.40 9.55
N PHE A 145 -8.77 7.18 8.54
CA PHE A 145 -9.71 8.11 7.88
C PHE A 145 -10.91 7.42 7.23
N LEU A 146 -10.87 6.13 7.01
CA LEU A 146 -11.96 5.38 6.38
C LEU A 146 -12.86 4.65 7.39
N CYS A 147 -12.56 4.69 8.68
CA CYS A 147 -13.27 3.89 9.68
C CYS A 147 -14.80 4.11 9.68
N ASP A 148 -15.26 5.33 9.37
CA ASP A 148 -16.68 5.66 9.28
C ASP A 148 -17.28 5.53 7.87
N LYS A 149 -16.52 5.04 6.90
CA LYS A 149 -16.99 4.90 5.53
C LYS A 149 -17.68 3.55 5.33
N SER A 150 -18.97 3.58 5.02
CA SER A 150 -19.82 2.39 4.85
C SER A 150 -19.39 1.45 3.72
N TYR A 151 -18.60 1.93 2.74
CA TYR A 151 -18.14 1.10 1.63
C TYR A 151 -16.96 0.18 2.00
N VAL A 152 -16.31 0.38 3.13
CA VAL A 152 -15.25 -0.52 3.62
C VAL A 152 -15.85 -1.54 4.59
N GLN A 153 -16.69 -2.43 4.07
CA GLN A 153 -17.30 -3.49 4.89
C GLN A 153 -16.55 -4.81 4.69
N ARG A 154 -15.39 -4.94 5.34
CA ARG A 154 -14.74 -6.25 5.52
C ARG A 154 -15.09 -6.77 6.90
N ALA A 155 -15.68 -7.96 6.99
CA ALA A 155 -16.01 -8.58 8.26
C ALA A 155 -14.78 -8.67 9.18
N GLY A 156 -14.86 -8.07 10.37
CA GLY A 156 -13.79 -8.06 11.36
C GLY A 156 -12.61 -7.12 11.07
N PHE A 157 -12.56 -6.46 9.92
CA PHE A 157 -11.42 -5.60 9.56
C PHE A 157 -11.24 -4.45 10.56
N TRP A 158 -12.29 -3.69 10.84
CA TRP A 158 -12.20 -2.53 11.71
C TRP A 158 -11.86 -2.87 13.14
N GLN A 159 -12.46 -3.94 13.69
CA GLN A 159 -12.14 -4.42 15.05
C GLN A 159 -10.66 -4.83 15.14
N THR A 160 -10.17 -5.55 14.15
CA THR A 160 -8.76 -5.96 14.08
C THR A 160 -7.85 -4.77 13.91
N TYR A 161 -8.18 -3.83 13.00
CA TYR A 161 -7.40 -2.61 12.77
C TYR A 161 -7.30 -1.76 14.05
N ILE A 162 -8.41 -1.45 14.71
CA ILE A 162 -8.42 -0.65 15.96
C ILE A 162 -7.63 -1.36 17.07
N SER A 163 -7.73 -2.68 17.15
CA SER A 163 -6.96 -3.48 18.12
C SER A 163 -5.46 -3.44 17.88
N MET A 164 -5.03 -3.44 16.59
CA MET A 164 -3.61 -3.44 16.20
C MET A 164 -2.99 -2.04 16.23
N TYR A 165 -3.78 -1.01 15.93
CA TYR A 165 -3.33 0.36 15.69
C TYR A 165 -4.15 1.41 16.46
N PRO A 166 -4.35 1.26 17.80
CA PRO A 166 -5.22 2.15 18.56
C PRO A 166 -4.71 3.59 18.60
N ALA A 167 -3.39 3.79 18.65
CA ALA A 167 -2.78 5.12 18.66
C ALA A 167 -2.95 5.83 17.29
N GLU A 168 -2.71 5.12 16.21
CA GLU A 168 -2.85 5.64 14.85
C GLU A 168 -4.31 5.93 14.50
N TYR A 169 -5.25 5.12 15.02
CA TYR A 169 -6.68 5.40 14.91
C TYR A 169 -7.05 6.70 15.63
N SER A 170 -6.59 6.90 16.86
CA SER A 170 -6.83 8.14 17.61
C SER A 170 -6.23 9.37 16.91
N ILE A 171 -5.02 9.23 16.34
CA ILE A 171 -4.40 10.29 15.53
C ILE A 171 -5.26 10.60 14.30
N ALA A 172 -5.77 9.58 13.60
CA ALA A 172 -6.62 9.78 12.42
C ALA A 172 -7.90 10.56 12.76
N GLU A 173 -8.54 10.28 13.90
CA GLU A 173 -9.71 11.03 14.38
C GLU A 173 -9.35 12.50 14.66
N GLN A 174 -8.28 12.78 15.40
CA GLN A 174 -7.80 14.14 15.67
C GLN A 174 -7.46 14.91 14.39
N LEU A 175 -6.80 14.26 13.43
CA LEU A 175 -6.45 14.88 12.16
C LEU A 175 -7.68 15.14 11.28
N ARG A 176 -8.72 14.34 11.41
CA ARG A 176 -10.01 14.58 10.76
C ARG A 176 -10.70 15.81 11.38
N GLU A 177 -10.79 15.88 12.69
CA GLU A 177 -11.37 17.02 13.42
C GLU A 177 -10.65 18.34 13.12
N SER A 178 -9.33 18.30 12.93
CA SER A 178 -8.52 19.48 12.59
C SER A 178 -8.57 19.86 11.09
N GLY A 179 -9.35 19.16 10.27
CA GLY A 179 -9.52 19.44 8.83
C GLY A 179 -8.37 18.95 7.94
N VAL A 180 -7.44 18.15 8.45
CA VAL A 180 -6.34 17.59 7.64
C VAL A 180 -6.88 16.65 6.56
N TYR A 181 -7.88 15.83 6.88
CA TYR A 181 -8.54 14.98 5.89
C TYR A 181 -9.14 15.79 4.74
N ASP A 182 -9.83 16.89 5.05
CA ASP A 182 -10.46 17.74 4.02
C ASP A 182 -9.41 18.39 3.10
N LYS A 183 -8.28 18.84 3.65
CA LYS A 183 -7.15 19.35 2.87
C LYS A 183 -6.54 18.29 1.94
N ILE A 184 -6.45 17.03 2.39
CA ILE A 184 -6.02 15.92 1.53
C ILE A 184 -7.01 15.76 0.37
N MET A 185 -8.32 15.72 0.66
CA MET A 185 -9.36 15.54 -0.35
C MET A 185 -9.44 16.70 -1.33
N ALA A 186 -9.19 17.93 -0.89
CA ALA A 186 -9.09 19.14 -1.73
C ALA A 186 -7.77 19.23 -2.53
N ASN A 187 -6.85 18.26 -2.37
CA ASN A 187 -5.50 18.28 -2.96
C ASN A 187 -4.64 19.49 -2.54
N GLU A 188 -4.89 19.99 -1.34
CA GLU A 188 -4.14 21.10 -0.72
C GLU A 188 -2.98 20.61 0.15
N LEU A 189 -2.91 19.29 0.38
CA LEU A 189 -1.90 18.66 1.22
C LEU A 189 -1.35 17.40 0.53
N GLY A 190 -0.04 17.40 0.23
CA GLY A 190 0.66 16.29 -0.39
C GLY A 190 1.40 15.39 0.61
N ALA A 191 2.02 14.33 0.10
CA ALA A 191 2.64 13.27 0.91
C ALA A 191 3.69 13.77 1.90
N ALA A 192 4.60 14.67 1.48
CA ALA A 192 5.68 15.16 2.35
C ALA A 192 5.12 15.90 3.59
N GLN A 193 4.10 16.74 3.38
CA GLN A 193 3.43 17.48 4.46
C GLN A 193 2.65 16.53 5.38
N PHE A 194 1.93 15.55 4.80
CA PHE A 194 1.20 14.56 5.57
C PHE A 194 2.12 13.71 6.45
N ILE A 195 3.24 13.25 5.91
CA ILE A 195 4.26 12.51 6.66
C ILE A 195 4.75 13.32 7.86
N ASP A 196 5.10 14.60 7.66
CA ASP A 196 5.57 15.49 8.74
C ASP A 196 4.48 15.68 9.83
N ILE A 197 3.21 15.87 9.45
CA ILE A 197 2.10 15.97 10.38
C ILE A 197 1.98 14.70 11.24
N VAL A 198 1.97 13.52 10.62
CA VAL A 198 1.85 12.23 11.34
C VAL A 198 3.04 12.02 12.28
N GLU A 199 4.27 12.34 11.84
CA GLU A 199 5.47 12.21 12.69
C GLU A 199 5.44 13.12 13.91
N ARG A 200 4.92 14.34 13.78
CA ARG A 200 4.75 15.26 14.92
C ARG A 200 3.68 14.76 15.89
N SER A 201 2.56 14.25 15.38
CA SER A 201 1.47 13.72 16.20
C SER A 201 1.86 12.46 16.98
N THR A 202 2.92 11.74 16.57
CA THR A 202 3.41 10.54 17.28
C THR A 202 4.50 10.81 18.31
N ARG A 203 4.97 12.07 18.46
CA ARG A 203 6.03 12.46 19.41
C ARG A 203 5.48 13.07 20.71
N GLY A 204 4.22 13.36 20.78
CA GLY A 204 3.51 13.91 21.92
C GLY A 204 2.75 12.84 22.66
#